data_603908079967b2bfb4da4ba50d8e2ffe
#
_entry.id   603908079967b2bfb4da4ba50d8e2ffe
#
_cell.length_a   1.000
_cell.length_b   1.000
_cell.length_c   1.000
_cell.angle_alpha   90.00
_cell.angle_beta   90.00
_cell.angle_gamma   90.00
#
_symmetry.space_group_name_H-M   'P 1'
#
loop_
_entity.id
_entity.type
_entity.pdbx_description
1 polymer ?
#
loop_
_entity_poly.entity_id
_entity_poly.type
_entity_poly.pdbx_seq_one_letter_code
_entity_poly.pdbx_strand_id
1 'polypeptide(L)'
;MDGKQLVFNQPILEKIVERFKHSVDNELLRQEALVNYEIDEYDERFLRHLALGYTKEQITNLRGMPFGVKSLEKRQNELVQKLFPEGNGGMGVNATRLVVRALELRIIDIDNLQPDED
;
A
#
# COMPACT_ATOMS: atom_id res chain seq x y z
N MET A 1 2.08 -16.10 -45.10
CA MET A 1 1.65 -15.97 -44.61
C MET A 1 1.71 -15.83 -43.92
N ASP A 2 1.51 -15.81 -43.81
CA ASP A 2 1.21 -15.51 -43.23
C ASP A 2 1.31 -15.34 -42.08
N GLY A 3 1.93 -15.13 -41.94
CA GLY A 3 2.21 -14.94 -40.63
C GLY A 3 1.21 -14.58 -39.74
N LYS A 4 0.29 -14.44 -40.24
CA LYS A 4 -0.72 -14.16 -39.49
C LYS A 4 -0.99 -15.06 -38.56
N GLN A 5 -0.24 -15.93 -38.51
CA GLN A 5 -0.39 -16.91 -37.52
C GLN A 5 0.13 -16.39 -36.24
N LEU A 6 -0.32 -15.24 -35.86
CA LEU A 6 0.03 -14.72 -34.55
C LEU A 6 -0.65 -15.57 -33.51
N VAL A 7 0.07 -15.88 -32.48
CA VAL A 7 -0.48 -16.58 -31.34
C VAL A 7 -1.51 -15.73 -30.64
N PHE A 8 -1.30 -14.41 -30.66
CA PHE A 8 -2.22 -13.46 -30.05
C PHE A 8 -2.94 -12.67 -31.11
N ASN A 9 -4.24 -12.49 -30.99
CA ASN A 9 -4.93 -11.54 -31.85
C ASN A 9 -4.81 -10.15 -31.23
N GLN A 10 -5.22 -9.14 -32.00
CA GLN A 10 -5.05 -7.76 -31.58
C GLN A 10 -5.73 -7.42 -30.24
N PRO A 11 -6.98 -7.83 -29.99
CA PRO A 11 -7.62 -7.53 -28.71
C PRO A 11 -6.90 -8.14 -27.52
N ILE A 12 -6.37 -9.34 -27.65
CA ILE A 12 -5.62 -9.99 -26.57
C ILE A 12 -4.32 -9.25 -26.31
N LEU A 13 -3.64 -8.85 -27.36
CA LEU A 13 -2.39 -8.14 -27.24
C LEU A 13 -2.60 -6.80 -26.55
N GLU A 14 -3.67 -6.09 -26.92
CA GLU A 14 -3.98 -4.81 -26.30
C GLU A 14 -4.25 -4.97 -24.81
N LYS A 15 -4.94 -6.03 -24.40
CA LYS A 15 -5.19 -6.30 -22.99
C LYS A 15 -3.91 -6.56 -22.21
N ILE A 16 -2.99 -7.28 -22.81
CA ILE A 16 -1.71 -7.58 -22.17
C ILE A 16 -0.91 -6.28 -21.97
N VAL A 17 -0.87 -5.44 -22.97
CA VAL A 17 -0.16 -4.17 -22.90
C VAL A 17 -0.79 -3.26 -21.85
N GLU A 18 -2.11 -3.18 -21.82
CA GLU A 18 -2.83 -2.39 -20.84
C GLU A 18 -2.52 -2.83 -19.41
N ARG A 19 -2.54 -4.12 -19.16
CA ARG A 19 -2.23 -4.65 -17.84
C ARG A 19 -0.81 -4.30 -17.40
N PHE A 20 0.12 -4.48 -18.31
CA PHE A 20 1.51 -4.18 -18.02
C PHE A 20 1.69 -2.70 -17.70
N LYS A 21 1.09 -1.84 -18.52
CA LYS A 21 1.17 -0.39 -18.33
C LYS A 21 0.54 0.03 -17.01
N HIS A 22 -0.62 -0.52 -16.69
CA HIS A 22 -1.32 -0.21 -15.45
C HIS A 22 -0.47 -0.61 -14.24
N SER A 23 0.16 -1.77 -14.29
CA SER A 23 1.01 -2.24 -13.21
C SER A 23 2.22 -1.33 -13.00
N VAL A 24 2.85 -0.90 -14.09
CA VAL A 24 3.99 0.01 -14.02
C VAL A 24 3.57 1.35 -13.45
N ASP A 25 2.44 1.89 -13.92
CA ASP A 25 1.93 3.17 -13.45
C ASP A 25 1.61 3.13 -11.96
N ASN A 26 1.03 2.03 -11.48
CA ASN A 26 0.73 1.87 -10.06
C ASN A 26 2.00 1.84 -9.22
N GLU A 27 3.04 1.18 -9.69
CA GLU A 27 4.29 1.12 -8.96
C GLU A 27 4.96 2.49 -8.89
N LEU A 28 4.93 3.26 -9.98
CA LEU A 28 5.46 4.61 -9.99
C LEU A 28 4.72 5.52 -9.03
N LEU A 29 3.39 5.44 -9.02
CA LEU A 29 2.57 6.23 -8.10
C LEU A 29 2.88 5.87 -6.65
N ARG A 30 3.07 4.59 -6.38
CA ARG A 30 3.42 4.13 -5.05
C ARG A 30 4.78 4.68 -4.61
N GLN A 31 5.78 4.61 -5.48
CA GLN A 31 7.11 5.12 -5.18
C GLN A 31 7.07 6.62 -4.89
N GLU A 32 6.32 7.37 -5.70
CA GLU A 32 6.17 8.80 -5.47
C GLU A 32 5.51 9.08 -4.12
N ALA A 33 4.47 8.32 -3.77
CA ALA A 33 3.77 8.52 -2.50
C ALA A 33 4.67 8.21 -1.32
N LEU A 34 5.45 7.14 -1.41
CA LEU A 34 6.38 6.79 -0.33
C LEU A 34 7.38 7.91 -0.06
N VAL A 35 7.89 8.52 -1.13
CA VAL A 35 8.83 9.63 -0.99
C VAL A 35 8.13 10.90 -0.51
N ASN A 36 7.02 11.25 -1.12
CA ASN A 36 6.33 12.51 -0.84
C ASN A 36 5.80 12.59 0.59
N TYR A 37 5.37 11.46 1.14
CA TYR A 37 4.83 11.42 2.50
C TYR A 37 5.82 10.88 3.52
N GLU A 38 7.07 10.64 3.09
CA GLU A 38 8.13 10.14 3.97
C GLU A 38 7.73 8.86 4.69
N ILE A 39 7.26 7.90 3.90
CA ILE A 39 6.81 6.60 4.41
C ILE A 39 7.97 5.60 4.30
N ASP A 40 8.41 5.07 5.42
CA ASP A 40 9.48 4.07 5.40
C ASP A 40 8.89 2.65 5.26
N GLU A 41 9.77 1.66 5.21
CA GLU A 41 9.32 0.28 5.02
C GLU A 41 8.49 -0.24 6.18
N TYR A 42 8.75 0.23 7.40
CA TYR A 42 7.98 -0.18 8.57
C TYR A 42 6.59 0.44 8.57
N ASP A 43 6.49 1.69 8.11
CA ASP A 43 5.19 2.34 7.95
C ASP A 43 4.34 1.58 6.93
N GLU A 44 4.94 1.20 5.82
CA GLU A 44 4.23 0.46 4.78
C GLU A 44 3.77 -0.90 5.31
N ARG A 45 4.63 -1.62 6.01
CA ARG A 45 4.28 -2.90 6.60
C ARG A 45 3.15 -2.75 7.60
N PHE A 46 3.21 -1.73 8.43
CA PHE A 46 2.19 -1.46 9.42
C PHE A 46 0.84 -1.20 8.75
N LEU A 47 0.82 -0.30 7.77
CA LEU A 47 -0.42 0.03 7.05
C LEU A 47 -0.97 -1.18 6.30
N ARG A 48 -0.11 -1.94 5.68
CA ARG A 48 -0.53 -3.13 4.91
C ARG A 48 -1.16 -4.18 5.81
N HIS A 49 -0.57 -4.43 6.97
CA HIS A 49 -1.11 -5.42 7.89
C HIS A 49 -2.37 -4.92 8.60
N LEU A 50 -2.46 -3.62 8.87
CA LEU A 50 -3.72 -3.05 9.35
C LEU A 50 -4.83 -3.27 8.33
N ALA A 51 -4.52 -3.06 7.04
CA ALA A 51 -5.48 -3.28 5.96
C ALA A 51 -5.94 -4.73 5.89
N LEU A 52 -5.05 -5.65 6.24
CA LEU A 52 -5.37 -7.08 6.28
C LEU A 52 -6.14 -7.50 7.53
N GLY A 53 -6.36 -6.57 8.46
CA GLY A 53 -7.13 -6.85 9.67
C GLY A 53 -6.31 -7.26 10.87
N TYR A 54 -5.00 -7.12 10.80
CA TYR A 54 -4.14 -7.44 11.94
C TYR A 54 -4.31 -6.42 13.05
N THR A 55 -4.28 -6.88 14.28
CA THR A 55 -4.20 -5.99 15.43
C THR A 55 -2.76 -5.51 15.60
N LYS A 56 -2.57 -4.45 16.38
CA LYS A 56 -1.23 -3.97 16.68
C LYS A 56 -0.38 -5.04 17.36
N GLU A 57 -0.99 -5.82 18.27
CA GLU A 57 -0.28 -6.91 18.91
C GLU A 57 0.19 -7.95 17.90
N GLN A 58 -0.65 -8.29 16.94
CA GLN A 58 -0.26 -9.24 15.90
C GLN A 58 0.88 -8.68 15.04
N ILE A 59 0.83 -7.37 14.76
CA ILE A 59 1.88 -6.74 13.96
C ILE A 59 3.22 -6.76 14.71
N THR A 60 3.20 -6.56 16.04
CA THR A 60 4.45 -6.61 16.82
C THR A 60 5.13 -7.97 16.75
N ASN A 61 4.36 -9.00 16.46
CA ASN A 61 4.88 -10.36 16.39
C ASN A 61 5.39 -10.74 15.00
N LEU A 62 5.29 -9.85 14.04
CA LEU A 62 5.82 -10.11 12.71
C LEU A 62 7.33 -10.17 12.74
N ARG A 63 7.87 -11.07 11.94
CA ARG A 63 9.31 -11.24 11.86
C ARG A 63 9.97 -9.93 11.40
N GLY A 64 10.98 -9.51 12.11
CA GLY A 64 11.71 -8.29 11.78
C GLY A 64 11.02 -6.99 12.17
N MET A 65 9.91 -7.07 12.90
CA MET A 65 9.23 -5.88 13.38
C MET A 65 9.82 -5.49 14.74
N PRO A 66 10.56 -4.36 14.80
CA PRO A 66 11.25 -3.99 16.04
C PRO A 66 10.39 -3.20 17.03
N PHE A 67 9.12 -2.96 16.70
CA PHE A 67 8.29 -2.04 17.47
C PHE A 67 7.26 -2.80 18.30
N GLY A 68 7.06 -2.36 19.54
CA GLY A 68 5.97 -2.82 20.36
C GLY A 68 4.69 -2.05 20.11
N VAL A 69 3.63 -2.40 20.82
CA VAL A 69 2.31 -1.79 20.62
C VAL A 69 2.35 -0.27 20.79
N LYS A 70 3.00 0.22 21.86
CA LYS A 70 3.06 1.67 22.08
C LYS A 70 3.81 2.40 20.99
N SER A 71 4.89 1.80 20.50
CA SER A 71 5.64 2.40 19.41
C SER A 71 4.81 2.43 18.12
N LEU A 72 4.02 1.39 17.88
CA LEU A 72 3.13 1.36 16.73
C LEU A 72 2.01 2.39 16.86
N GLU A 73 1.49 2.61 18.07
CA GLU A 73 0.50 3.66 18.29
C GLU A 73 1.07 5.04 18.00
N LYS A 74 2.29 5.29 18.44
CA LYS A 74 2.96 6.55 18.13
C LYS A 74 3.17 6.70 16.63
N ARG A 75 3.58 5.63 15.97
CA ARG A 75 3.79 5.64 14.52
C ARG A 75 2.47 5.88 13.79
N GLN A 76 1.38 5.30 14.28
CA GLN A 76 0.06 5.55 13.72
C GLN A 76 -0.31 7.03 13.81
N ASN A 77 -0.07 7.65 14.95
CA ASN A 77 -0.35 9.08 15.12
C ASN A 77 0.48 9.94 14.16
N GLU A 78 1.73 9.57 13.96
CA GLU A 78 2.60 10.28 13.02
C GLU A 78 2.10 10.11 11.59
N LEU A 79 1.65 8.92 11.24
CA LEU A 79 1.08 8.66 9.92
C LEU A 79 -0.20 9.46 9.69
N VAL A 80 -1.04 9.57 10.70
CA VAL A 80 -2.24 10.40 10.60
C VAL A 80 -1.86 11.83 10.24
N GLN A 81 -0.84 12.38 10.89
CA GLN A 81 -0.40 13.74 10.59
C GLN A 81 0.17 13.85 9.18
N LYS A 82 0.92 12.85 8.74
CA LYS A 82 1.50 12.86 7.39
C LYS A 82 0.45 12.74 6.31
N LEU A 83 -0.55 11.88 6.50
CA LEU A 83 -1.52 11.57 5.46
C LEU A 83 -2.75 12.46 5.51
N PHE A 84 -2.94 13.22 6.57
CA PHE A 84 -4.02 14.19 6.70
C PHE A 84 -3.46 15.55 7.09
N PRO A 85 -2.66 16.16 6.20
CA PRO A 85 -1.94 17.39 6.56
C PRO A 85 -2.84 18.60 6.78
N GLU A 86 -4.10 18.53 6.39
CA GLU A 86 -5.02 19.65 6.51
C GLU A 86 -5.66 19.77 7.89
N GLY A 87 -5.15 19.02 8.84
CA GLY A 87 -5.60 19.17 10.22
C GLY A 87 -6.85 18.39 10.57
N ASN A 88 -7.43 17.69 9.64
CA ASN A 88 -8.62 16.87 9.92
C ASN A 88 -8.23 15.54 10.57
N GLY A 89 -6.95 15.29 10.71
CA GLY A 89 -6.48 14.01 11.19
C GLY A 89 -6.45 13.89 12.70
N GLY A 90 -6.57 15.01 13.41
CA GLY A 90 -6.43 14.97 14.85
C GLY A 90 -7.54 14.22 15.54
N MET A 91 -8.77 14.45 15.11
CA MET A 91 -9.93 13.85 15.77
C MET A 91 -10.67 12.96 14.80
N GLY A 92 -11.00 11.77 15.27
CA GLY A 92 -11.85 10.87 14.50
C GLY A 92 -11.15 10.10 13.39
N VAL A 93 -9.84 10.21 13.26
CA VAL A 93 -9.13 9.36 12.32
C VAL A 93 -8.75 8.08 13.02
N ASN A 94 -9.45 7.01 12.69
CA ASN A 94 -9.14 5.68 13.20
C ASN A 94 -8.32 4.89 12.19
N ALA A 95 -7.98 3.67 12.55
CA ALA A 95 -7.17 2.82 11.69
C ALA A 95 -7.82 2.60 10.33
N THR A 96 -9.14 2.46 10.29
CA THR A 96 -9.85 2.26 9.03
C THR A 96 -9.68 3.44 8.08
N ARG A 97 -9.85 4.66 8.57
CA ARG A 97 -9.69 5.84 7.74
C ARG A 97 -8.26 6.00 7.28
N LEU A 98 -7.32 5.66 8.14
CA LEU A 98 -5.90 5.71 7.79
C LEU A 98 -5.59 4.73 6.65
N VAL A 99 -6.11 3.52 6.75
CA VAL A 99 -5.93 2.50 5.71
C VAL A 99 -6.56 2.94 4.39
N VAL A 100 -7.78 3.49 4.43
CA VAL A 100 -8.45 3.98 3.24
C VAL A 100 -7.60 5.07 2.57
N ARG A 101 -7.07 5.98 3.38
CA ARG A 101 -6.23 7.05 2.84
C ARG A 101 -4.96 6.50 2.21
N ALA A 102 -4.34 5.50 2.85
CA ALA A 102 -3.15 4.87 2.30
C ALA A 102 -3.43 4.19 0.97
N LEU A 103 -4.60 3.59 0.82
CA LEU A 103 -5.04 3.00 -0.45
C LEU A 103 -5.26 4.07 -1.50
N GLU A 104 -5.90 5.17 -1.13
CA GLU A 104 -6.13 6.28 -2.06
C GLU A 104 -4.83 6.86 -2.59
N LEU A 105 -3.84 6.96 -1.73
CA LEU A 105 -2.54 7.51 -2.08
C LEU A 105 -1.59 6.50 -2.71
N ARG A 106 -2.03 5.27 -2.86
CA ARG A 106 -1.24 4.17 -3.44
C ARG A 106 -0.02 3.77 -2.60
N ILE A 107 -0.02 4.13 -1.34
CA ILE A 107 1.03 3.68 -0.41
C ILE A 107 0.93 2.17 -0.24
N ILE A 108 -0.28 1.64 -0.17
CA ILE A 108 -0.53 0.21 -0.23
C ILE A 108 -1.47 -0.07 -1.40
N ASP A 109 -1.38 -1.26 -1.95
CA ASP A 109 -2.12 -1.62 -3.15
C ASP A 109 -3.07 -2.77 -2.82
N ILE A 110 -4.36 -2.54 -3.03
CA ILE A 110 -5.37 -3.54 -2.71
C ILE A 110 -5.16 -4.84 -3.49
N ASP A 111 -4.59 -4.75 -4.67
CA ASP A 111 -4.32 -5.94 -5.50
C ASP A 111 -3.11 -6.74 -5.02
N ASN A 112 -2.32 -6.17 -4.13
CA ASN A 112 -1.10 -6.79 -3.61
C ASN A 112 -1.07 -6.82 -2.10
N LEU A 113 -2.23 -6.85 -1.46
CA LEU A 113 -2.29 -6.95 -0.01
C LEU A 113 -1.99 -8.38 0.42
N GLN A 114 -0.77 -8.60 0.85
CA GLN A 114 -0.35 -9.90 1.33
C GLN A 114 0.39 -9.74 2.65
N PRO A 115 0.17 -10.67 3.59
CA PRO A 115 0.91 -10.61 4.85
C PRO A 115 2.36 -11.00 4.63
N ASP A 116 3.22 -10.47 5.48
CA ASP A 116 4.59 -10.92 5.50
C ASP A 116 4.66 -12.37 5.99
N GLU A 117 5.57 -13.12 5.45
CA GLU A 117 5.79 -14.48 5.91
C GLU A 117 6.56 -14.47 7.22
N ASP A 118 6.19 -15.36 8.10
CA ASP A 118 6.88 -15.49 9.39
C ASP A 118 8.18 -16.28 9.28
#